data_35ed7f967ff605cb148a7175767d58ca
#
_entry.id   35ed7f967ff605cb148a7175767d58ca
#
_cell.length_a   1.000
_cell.length_b   1.000
_cell.length_c   1.000
_cell.angle_alpha   90.00
_cell.angle_beta   90.00
_cell.angle_gamma   90.00
#
_symmetry.space_group_name_H-M   'P 1'
#
loop_
_entity.id
_entity.type
_entity.pdbx_description
1 polymer ?
#
loop_
_entity_poly.entity_id
_entity_poly.type
_entity_poly.pdbx_seq_one_letter_code
_entity_poly.pdbx_strand_id
1 'polypeptide(L)'
;MEPELFFSTLKHRIKKEWILCFCSAIGFGIAAHIYKFLNYLPNWDALLNLYSSQNKIDLGRCFLSVACLFGSYYDLPWINGMLSLLYLALSAVCISILFDVKKNIPLILIGGMVTTFPTVTSTMSYLYLADGFFLSMLCMCIAAALIARVPATGFKGSLCVLFPASLL
;
A
#
# COMPACT_ATOMS: atom_id res chain seq x y z
N MET A 1 -0.03 8.10 -29.30
CA MET A 1 0.33 9.05 -28.22
C MET A 1 1.82 8.86 -27.96
N GLU A 2 2.62 9.87 -28.23
CA GLU A 2 4.08 9.71 -28.07
C GLU A 2 4.43 9.54 -26.60
N PRO A 3 5.27 8.55 -26.24
CA PRO A 3 5.63 8.27 -24.85
C PRO A 3 6.22 9.51 -24.14
N GLU A 4 6.96 10.35 -24.88
CA GLU A 4 7.57 11.55 -24.34
C GLU A 4 6.54 12.60 -23.87
N LEU A 5 5.41 12.73 -24.58
CA LEU A 5 4.33 13.64 -24.21
C LEU A 5 3.62 13.17 -22.95
N PHE A 6 3.47 11.87 -22.78
CA PHE A 6 2.89 11.26 -21.58
C PHE A 6 3.77 11.52 -20.35
N PHE A 7 5.08 11.28 -20.45
CA PHE A 7 6.03 11.51 -19.36
C PHE A 7 6.18 13.00 -18.99
N SER A 8 6.16 13.91 -19.98
CA SER A 8 6.21 15.34 -19.71
C SER A 8 4.97 15.84 -18.98
N THR A 9 3.78 15.35 -19.36
CA THR A 9 2.51 15.70 -18.72
C THR A 9 2.43 15.14 -17.29
N LEU A 10 2.92 13.91 -17.06
CA LEU A 10 3.02 13.31 -15.72
C LEU A 10 3.96 14.12 -14.82
N LYS A 11 5.13 14.50 -15.32
CA LYS A 11 6.13 15.29 -14.58
C LYS A 11 5.57 16.64 -14.10
N HIS A 12 4.72 17.28 -14.89
CA HIS A 12 4.06 18.54 -14.51
C HIS A 12 2.95 18.37 -13.46
N ARG A 13 2.36 17.17 -13.33
CA ARG A 13 1.30 16.89 -12.36
C ARG A 13 1.79 16.41 -11.00
N ILE A 14 2.99 15.84 -10.94
CA ILE A 14 3.56 15.31 -9.69
C ILE A 14 4.22 16.45 -8.92
N LYS A 15 3.73 16.70 -7.70
CA LYS A 15 4.28 17.72 -6.82
C LYS A 15 5.54 17.20 -6.12
N LYS A 16 6.50 18.09 -5.86
CA LYS A 16 7.75 17.76 -5.14
C LYS A 16 7.49 17.20 -3.74
N GLU A 17 6.47 17.68 -3.07
CA GLU A 17 6.03 17.21 -1.75
C GLU A 17 5.66 15.72 -1.77
N TRP A 18 4.99 15.26 -2.82
CA TRP A 18 4.59 13.85 -2.96
C TRP A 18 5.80 12.94 -3.16
N ILE A 19 6.77 13.40 -3.96
CA ILE A 19 8.02 12.68 -4.17
C ILE A 19 8.79 12.57 -2.86
N LEU A 20 8.88 13.66 -2.10
CA LEU A 20 9.57 13.67 -0.81
C LEU A 20 8.93 12.68 0.18
N CYS A 21 7.61 12.68 0.31
CA CYS A 21 6.88 11.76 1.16
C CYS A 21 7.07 10.30 0.72
N PHE A 22 6.97 10.04 -0.59
CA PHE A 22 7.17 8.72 -1.17
C PHE A 22 8.60 8.20 -0.92
N CYS A 23 9.61 9.00 -1.23
CA CYS A 23 11.01 8.61 -1.04
C CYS A 23 11.36 8.39 0.44
N SER A 24 10.81 9.21 1.34
CA SER A 24 11.00 9.01 2.78
C SER A 24 10.35 7.70 3.25
N ALA A 25 9.13 7.39 2.80
CA ALA A 25 8.44 6.16 3.13
C ALA A 25 9.23 4.93 2.66
N ILE A 26 9.74 4.94 1.41
CA ILE A 26 10.58 3.85 0.90
C ILE A 26 11.89 3.75 1.72
N GLY A 27 12.56 4.87 1.99
CA GLY A 27 13.82 4.89 2.72
C GLY A 27 13.68 4.33 4.15
N PHE A 28 12.72 4.82 4.92
CA PHE A 28 12.45 4.32 6.28
C PHE A 28 11.93 2.87 6.25
N GLY A 29 11.08 2.53 5.28
CA GLY A 29 10.56 1.18 5.14
C GLY A 29 11.65 0.17 4.81
N ILE A 30 12.58 0.48 3.90
CA ILE A 30 13.74 -0.37 3.62
C ILE A 30 14.60 -0.48 4.89
N ALA A 31 14.94 0.62 5.54
CA ALA A 31 15.77 0.60 6.74
C ALA A 31 15.16 -0.25 7.86
N ALA A 32 13.84 -0.21 8.04
CA ALA A 32 13.14 -0.97 9.07
C ALA A 32 13.01 -2.47 8.73
N HIS A 33 12.83 -2.82 7.45
CA HIS A 33 12.44 -4.19 7.06
C HIS A 33 13.48 -4.93 6.23
N ILE A 34 14.64 -4.31 5.93
CA ILE A 34 15.68 -4.91 5.07
C ILE A 34 16.17 -6.27 5.60
N TYR A 35 16.27 -6.41 6.91
CA TYR A 35 16.68 -7.67 7.52
C TYR A 35 15.70 -8.81 7.16
N LYS A 36 14.40 -8.53 7.19
CA LYS A 36 13.36 -9.48 6.80
C LYS A 36 13.41 -9.82 5.31
N PHE A 37 13.77 -8.86 4.46
CA PHE A 37 13.85 -9.06 3.01
C PHE A 37 15.09 -9.87 2.60
N LEU A 38 16.19 -9.70 3.32
CA LEU A 38 17.45 -10.41 3.07
C LEU A 38 17.45 -11.83 3.65
N ASN A 39 16.63 -12.09 4.67
CA ASN A 39 16.59 -13.36 5.36
C ASN A 39 15.20 -13.98 5.21
N TYR A 40 15.14 -15.22 4.76
CA TYR A 40 13.90 -15.97 4.76
C TYR A 40 13.53 -16.34 6.20
N LEU A 41 12.62 -15.59 6.79
CA LEU A 41 12.13 -15.77 8.16
C LEU A 41 10.62 -16.04 8.12
N PRO A 42 10.20 -17.24 7.69
CA PRO A 42 8.79 -17.57 7.63
C PRO A 42 8.22 -17.67 9.05
N ASN A 43 6.98 -17.24 9.21
CA ASN A 43 6.22 -17.58 10.40
C ASN A 43 5.60 -18.99 10.25
N TRP A 44 4.97 -19.48 11.32
CA TRP A 44 4.35 -20.81 11.31
C TRP A 44 3.32 -20.97 10.18
N ASP A 45 2.49 -19.96 9.96
CA ASP A 45 1.46 -20.00 8.92
C ASP A 45 2.07 -19.98 7.51
N ALA A 46 3.17 -19.28 7.30
CA ALA A 46 3.89 -19.28 6.04
C ALA A 46 4.47 -20.66 5.72
N LEU A 47 4.96 -21.39 6.72
CA LEU A 47 5.45 -22.76 6.55
C LEU A 47 4.35 -23.73 6.12
N LEU A 48 3.13 -23.56 6.63
CA LEU A 48 1.97 -24.38 6.23
C LEU A 48 1.53 -24.10 4.79
N ASN A 49 1.88 -22.96 4.23
CA ASN A 49 1.49 -22.52 2.89
C ASN A 49 2.56 -22.70 1.82
N LEU A 50 3.70 -23.34 2.13
CA LEU A 50 4.76 -23.58 1.16
C LEU A 50 4.32 -24.41 -0.05
N TYR A 51 3.33 -25.27 0.10
CA TYR A 51 2.90 -26.23 -0.91
C TYR A 51 1.41 -26.15 -1.28
N SER A 52 0.65 -25.29 -0.62
CA SER A 52 -0.78 -25.10 -0.90
C SER A 52 -1.16 -23.64 -0.83
N SER A 53 -1.97 -23.18 -1.79
CA SER A 53 -2.63 -21.88 -1.66
C SER A 53 -3.55 -21.91 -0.45
N GLN A 54 -3.51 -20.88 0.40
CA GLN A 54 -4.48 -20.76 1.49
C GLN A 54 -5.91 -20.72 0.95
N ASN A 55 -6.81 -21.43 1.61
CA ASN A 55 -8.24 -21.40 1.34
C ASN A 55 -8.84 -20.06 1.82
N LYS A 56 -8.54 -19.00 1.07
CA LYS A 56 -8.90 -17.61 1.41
C LYS A 56 -10.39 -17.35 1.25
N ILE A 57 -11.04 -18.12 0.35
CA ILE A 57 -12.47 -18.03 0.06
C ILE A 57 -13.29 -18.56 1.24
N ASP A 58 -12.89 -19.68 1.84
CA ASP A 58 -13.59 -20.27 2.98
C ASP A 58 -13.55 -19.39 4.24
N LEU A 59 -12.54 -18.50 4.32
CA LEU A 59 -12.44 -17.50 5.39
C LEU A 59 -13.18 -16.19 5.08
N GLY A 60 -13.96 -16.13 3.97
CA GLY A 60 -14.68 -14.93 3.55
C GLY A 60 -13.82 -13.85 2.91
N ARG A 61 -12.55 -14.15 2.57
CA ARG A 61 -11.58 -13.19 2.03
C ARG A 61 -11.44 -13.30 0.50
N CYS A 62 -12.56 -13.25 -0.22
CA CYS A 62 -12.60 -13.50 -1.68
C CYS A 62 -11.64 -12.59 -2.46
N PHE A 63 -11.57 -11.31 -2.10
CA PHE A 63 -10.71 -10.33 -2.80
C PHE A 63 -9.23 -10.46 -2.46
N LEU A 64 -8.88 -11.02 -1.32
CA LEU A 64 -7.50 -11.28 -0.96
C LEU A 64 -6.82 -12.21 -1.98
N SER A 65 -7.58 -13.15 -2.55
CA SER A 65 -7.09 -14.03 -3.61
C SER A 65 -6.67 -13.26 -4.86
N VAL A 66 -7.44 -12.23 -5.23
CA VAL A 66 -7.11 -11.36 -6.38
C VAL A 66 -5.92 -10.45 -6.05
N ALA A 67 -5.89 -9.88 -4.86
CA ALA A 67 -4.80 -9.00 -4.41
C ALA A 67 -3.45 -9.74 -4.38
N CYS A 68 -3.43 -10.98 -3.88
CA CYS A 68 -2.21 -11.79 -3.82
C CYS A 68 -1.77 -12.40 -5.16
N LEU A 69 -2.53 -12.23 -6.25
CA LEU A 69 -2.09 -12.67 -7.59
C LEU A 69 -0.76 -12.02 -8.00
N PHE A 70 -0.54 -10.77 -7.61
CA PHE A 70 0.71 -10.05 -7.88
C PHE A 70 1.91 -10.61 -7.10
N GLY A 71 1.68 -11.13 -5.88
CA GLY A 71 2.68 -11.76 -5.03
C GLY A 71 2.80 -13.27 -5.22
N SER A 72 2.10 -13.87 -6.20
CA SER A 72 2.09 -15.30 -6.51
C SER A 72 1.69 -16.25 -5.37
N TYR A 73 1.08 -15.77 -4.31
CA TYR A 73 0.65 -16.51 -3.11
C TYR A 73 1.78 -17.15 -2.27
N TYR A 74 3.02 -17.01 -2.68
CA TYR A 74 4.17 -17.57 -1.98
C TYR A 74 4.87 -16.52 -1.13
N ASP A 75 5.59 -16.97 -0.11
CA ASP A 75 6.43 -16.10 0.70
C ASP A 75 7.74 -15.79 -0.05
N LEU A 76 7.69 -14.73 -0.86
CA LEU A 76 8.81 -14.23 -1.65
C LEU A 76 9.29 -12.90 -1.03
N PRO A 77 10.26 -12.90 -0.10
CA PRO A 77 10.57 -11.74 0.73
C PRO A 77 10.81 -10.45 -0.04
N TRP A 78 11.55 -10.51 -1.15
CA TRP A 78 11.81 -9.34 -1.96
C TRP A 78 10.58 -8.85 -2.74
N ILE A 79 9.86 -9.76 -3.38
CA ILE A 79 8.71 -9.39 -4.21
C ILE A 79 7.58 -8.85 -3.34
N ASN A 80 7.15 -9.62 -2.36
CA ASN A 80 6.04 -9.25 -1.47
C ASN A 80 6.42 -8.06 -0.60
N GLY A 81 7.67 -8.02 -0.11
CA GLY A 81 8.18 -6.93 0.71
C GLY A 81 8.25 -5.60 -0.04
N MET A 82 8.82 -5.58 -1.26
CA MET A 82 8.91 -4.37 -2.06
C MET A 82 7.54 -3.90 -2.56
N LEU A 83 6.66 -4.83 -2.92
CA LEU A 83 5.29 -4.50 -3.31
C LEU A 83 4.52 -3.91 -2.13
N SER A 84 4.67 -4.49 -0.94
CA SER A 84 4.11 -3.97 0.32
C SER A 84 4.61 -2.55 0.62
N LEU A 85 5.91 -2.31 0.49
CA LEU A 85 6.48 -0.96 0.69
C LEU A 85 5.98 0.04 -0.34
N LEU A 86 5.79 -0.39 -1.59
CA LEU A 86 5.20 0.46 -2.63
C LEU A 86 3.79 0.90 -2.25
N TYR A 87 2.94 -0.03 -1.80
CA TYR A 87 1.57 0.28 -1.38
C TYR A 87 1.54 1.19 -0.15
N LEU A 88 2.42 0.95 0.83
CA LEU A 88 2.57 1.81 2.01
C LEU A 88 3.04 3.22 1.64
N ALA A 89 4.02 3.34 0.75
CA ALA A 89 4.52 4.63 0.29
C ALA A 89 3.44 5.43 -0.46
N LEU A 90 2.67 4.77 -1.31
CA LEU A 90 1.52 5.39 -1.97
C LEU A 90 0.44 5.80 -0.97
N SER A 91 0.18 4.97 0.05
CA SER A 91 -0.75 5.31 1.14
C SER A 91 -0.30 6.55 1.91
N ALA A 92 1.01 6.65 2.22
CA ALA A 92 1.58 7.84 2.87
C ALA A 92 1.38 9.11 2.04
N VAL A 93 1.56 9.02 0.71
CA VAL A 93 1.26 10.13 -0.21
C VAL A 93 -0.22 10.48 -0.18
N CYS A 94 -1.13 9.50 -0.23
CA CYS A 94 -2.57 9.76 -0.13
C CYS A 94 -2.94 10.44 1.19
N ILE A 95 -2.36 10.03 2.31
CA ILE A 95 -2.54 10.67 3.62
C ILE A 95 -2.04 12.12 3.59
N SER A 96 -0.86 12.38 3.00
CA SER A 96 -0.32 13.73 2.88
C SER A 96 -1.22 14.66 2.04
N ILE A 97 -1.86 14.10 1.01
CA ILE A 97 -2.82 14.81 0.15
C ILE A 97 -4.13 15.08 0.91
N LEU A 98 -4.61 14.11 1.68
CA LEU A 98 -5.85 14.22 2.44
C LEU A 98 -5.78 15.34 3.48
N PHE A 99 -4.63 15.48 4.16
CA PHE A 99 -4.39 16.51 5.18
C PHE A 99 -3.74 17.80 4.65
N ASP A 100 -3.59 17.95 3.32
CA ASP A 100 -2.94 19.10 2.63
C ASP A 100 -1.59 19.49 3.25
N VAL A 101 -0.77 18.48 3.58
CA VAL A 101 0.54 18.69 4.22
C VAL A 101 1.55 19.17 3.17
N LYS A 102 2.19 20.34 3.42
CA LYS A 102 3.12 20.99 2.49
C LYS A 102 4.54 21.13 3.03
N LYS A 103 4.70 21.05 4.36
CA LYS A 103 6.00 21.23 5.01
C LYS A 103 6.84 19.95 4.91
N ASN A 104 8.14 20.08 4.64
CA ASN A 104 9.03 18.94 4.41
C ASN A 104 9.13 18.00 5.64
N ILE A 105 9.28 18.56 6.85
CA ILE A 105 9.44 17.75 8.08
C ILE A 105 8.22 16.86 8.32
N PRO A 106 6.97 17.37 8.36
CA PRO A 106 5.80 16.52 8.48
C PRO A 106 5.66 15.47 7.37
N LEU A 107 6.04 15.78 6.11
CA LEU A 107 5.99 14.82 5.01
C LEU A 107 6.95 13.64 5.24
N ILE A 108 8.16 13.93 5.71
CA ILE A 108 9.15 12.90 6.06
C ILE A 108 8.63 12.05 7.22
N LEU A 109 8.05 12.68 8.25
CA LEU A 109 7.49 11.98 9.41
C LEU A 109 6.30 11.08 9.01
N ILE A 110 5.39 11.55 8.15
CA ILE A 110 4.27 10.73 7.65
C ILE A 110 4.83 9.49 6.94
N GLY A 111 5.80 9.65 6.03
CA GLY A 111 6.42 8.54 5.33
C GLY A 111 7.05 7.52 6.30
N GLY A 112 7.84 8.01 7.26
CA GLY A 112 8.46 7.18 8.29
C GLY A 112 7.42 6.48 9.16
N MET A 113 6.46 7.20 9.72
CA MET A 113 5.44 6.63 10.63
C MET A 113 4.61 5.55 9.94
N VAL A 114 4.15 5.78 8.71
CA VAL A 114 3.31 4.83 7.97
C VAL A 114 4.05 3.52 7.71
N THR A 115 5.36 3.56 7.48
CA THR A 115 6.14 2.36 7.13
C THR A 115 6.79 1.66 8.31
N THR A 116 7.00 2.36 9.43
CA THR A 116 7.67 1.80 10.62
C THR A 116 6.72 1.55 11.80
N PHE A 117 5.42 1.81 11.62
CA PHE A 117 4.44 1.60 12.69
C PHE A 117 4.42 0.13 13.16
N PRO A 118 4.30 -0.15 14.46
CA PRO A 118 4.38 -1.51 14.98
C PRO A 118 3.43 -2.51 14.32
N THR A 119 2.22 -2.08 13.96
CA THR A 119 1.25 -2.93 13.25
C THR A 119 1.75 -3.31 11.85
N VAL A 120 2.41 -2.39 11.14
CA VAL A 120 3.02 -2.66 9.83
C VAL A 120 4.13 -3.70 9.97
N THR A 121 4.99 -3.54 10.97
CA THR A 121 6.05 -4.51 11.27
C THR A 121 5.49 -5.89 11.60
N SER A 122 4.41 -5.95 12.38
CA SER A 122 3.69 -7.20 12.67
C SER A 122 3.10 -7.82 11.40
N THR A 123 2.45 -7.01 10.53
CA THR A 123 1.90 -7.49 9.26
C THR A 123 2.99 -7.98 8.31
N MET A 124 4.16 -7.35 8.31
CA MET A 124 5.33 -7.80 7.53
C MET A 124 5.85 -9.18 7.97
N SER A 125 5.49 -9.69 9.15
CA SER A 125 5.82 -11.07 9.53
C SER A 125 5.02 -12.11 8.73
N TYR A 126 3.92 -11.71 8.10
CA TYR A 126 3.05 -12.50 7.21
C TYR A 126 3.26 -12.09 5.74
N LEU A 127 4.50 -12.14 5.25
CA LEU A 127 4.86 -11.61 3.92
C LEU A 127 4.00 -12.16 2.78
N TYR A 128 3.60 -13.42 2.84
CA TYR A 128 2.74 -14.06 1.84
C TYR A 128 1.32 -13.45 1.71
N LEU A 129 0.92 -12.59 2.66
CA LEU A 129 -0.36 -11.85 2.66
C LEU A 129 -0.17 -10.34 2.78
N ALA A 130 1.04 -9.88 3.10
CA ALA A 130 1.32 -8.48 3.43
C ALA A 130 0.96 -7.53 2.28
N ASP A 131 1.27 -7.93 1.04
CA ASP A 131 0.93 -7.17 -0.17
C ASP A 131 -0.57 -6.98 -0.32
N GLY A 132 -1.38 -8.01 -0.05
CA GLY A 132 -2.85 -7.90 -0.07
C GLY A 132 -3.39 -6.96 1.00
N PHE A 133 -2.87 -7.03 2.24
CA PHE A 133 -3.29 -6.14 3.33
C PHE A 133 -2.90 -4.68 3.06
N PHE A 134 -1.70 -4.42 2.56
CA PHE A 134 -1.28 -3.05 2.25
C PHE A 134 -1.92 -2.50 0.97
N LEU A 135 -2.28 -3.36 0.02
CA LEU A 135 -3.13 -2.95 -1.10
C LEU A 135 -4.50 -2.49 -0.60
N SER A 136 -5.11 -3.21 0.36
CA SER A 136 -6.39 -2.79 0.94
C SER A 136 -6.28 -1.45 1.68
N MET A 137 -5.20 -1.25 2.44
CA MET A 137 -4.91 0.04 3.06
C MET A 137 -4.77 1.16 2.03
N LEU A 138 -4.09 0.92 0.91
CA LEU A 138 -3.97 1.89 -0.18
C LEU A 138 -5.34 2.23 -0.77
N CYS A 139 -6.17 1.22 -1.05
CA CYS A 139 -7.53 1.44 -1.57
C CYS A 139 -8.38 2.28 -0.61
N MET A 140 -8.29 2.03 0.70
CA MET A 140 -8.97 2.83 1.72
C MET A 140 -8.47 4.29 1.75
N CYS A 141 -7.16 4.50 1.65
CA CYS A 141 -6.58 5.85 1.59
C CYS A 141 -7.01 6.61 0.32
N ILE A 142 -7.05 5.93 -0.83
CA ILE A 142 -7.55 6.51 -2.09
C ILE A 142 -9.04 6.86 -1.95
N ALA A 143 -9.85 5.94 -1.42
CA ALA A 143 -11.27 6.17 -1.20
C ALA A 143 -11.51 7.39 -0.31
N ALA A 144 -10.80 7.49 0.83
CA ALA A 144 -10.89 8.65 1.73
C ALA A 144 -10.50 9.96 1.04
N ALA A 145 -9.41 9.95 0.25
CA ALA A 145 -8.96 11.13 -0.49
C ALA A 145 -9.94 11.57 -1.59
N LEU A 146 -10.65 10.63 -2.20
CA LEU A 146 -11.69 10.90 -3.19
C LEU A 146 -12.94 11.46 -2.52
N ILE A 147 -13.41 10.85 -1.43
CA ILE A 147 -14.59 11.33 -0.66
C ILE A 147 -14.36 12.76 -0.19
N ALA A 148 -13.18 13.08 0.35
CA ALA A 148 -12.87 14.42 0.82
C ALA A 148 -12.94 15.51 -0.28
N ARG A 149 -12.91 15.12 -1.55
CA ARG A 149 -12.97 16.04 -2.71
C ARG A 149 -14.34 16.13 -3.35
N VAL A 150 -15.23 15.19 -3.08
CA VAL A 150 -16.58 15.17 -3.66
C VAL A 150 -17.48 16.07 -2.81
N PRO A 151 -18.13 17.11 -3.39
CA PRO A 151 -19.10 17.90 -2.65
C PRO A 151 -20.25 17.00 -2.18
N ALA A 152 -20.73 17.23 -0.96
CA ALA A 152 -21.72 16.41 -0.24
C ALA A 152 -23.09 16.20 -0.93
N THR A 153 -23.27 16.73 -2.13
CA THR A 153 -24.55 16.78 -2.86
C THR A 153 -24.85 15.59 -3.77
N GLY A 154 -23.98 14.59 -3.83
CA GLY A 154 -24.17 13.48 -4.77
C GLY A 154 -24.11 12.09 -4.15
N PHE A 155 -25.26 11.52 -3.79
CA PHE A 155 -25.42 10.12 -3.35
C PHE A 155 -24.72 9.10 -4.27
N LYS A 156 -24.70 9.37 -5.60
CA LYS A 156 -24.04 8.52 -6.61
C LYS A 156 -22.50 8.52 -6.49
N GLY A 157 -21.89 9.66 -6.13
CA GLY A 157 -20.44 9.75 -5.90
C GLY A 157 -20.01 8.97 -4.66
N SER A 158 -20.79 9.01 -3.61
CA SER A 158 -20.54 8.28 -2.36
C SER A 158 -20.58 6.77 -2.56
N LEU A 159 -21.51 6.26 -3.38
CA LEU A 159 -21.65 4.83 -3.67
C LEU A 159 -20.45 4.28 -4.45
N CYS A 160 -19.96 5.02 -5.45
CA CYS A 160 -18.80 4.61 -6.24
C CYS A 160 -17.50 4.52 -5.45
N VAL A 161 -17.44 5.21 -4.31
CA VAL A 161 -16.24 5.23 -3.46
C VAL A 161 -16.38 4.23 -2.31
N LEU A 162 -17.57 4.05 -1.76
CA LEU A 162 -17.82 3.09 -0.67
C LEU A 162 -17.79 1.65 -1.18
N PHE A 163 -18.16 1.39 -2.43
CA PHE A 163 -18.21 0.05 -2.98
C PHE A 163 -16.82 -0.64 -3.00
N PRO A 164 -15.71 -0.03 -3.52
CA PRO A 164 -14.40 -0.65 -3.44
C PRO A 164 -13.89 -0.81 -2.01
N ALA A 165 -14.25 0.11 -1.11
CA ALA A 165 -13.83 0.05 0.30
C ALA A 165 -14.54 -1.06 1.09
N SER A 166 -15.74 -1.46 0.67
CA SER A 166 -16.50 -2.55 1.32
C SER A 166 -16.11 -3.95 0.83
N LEU A 167 -15.35 -4.03 -0.26
CA LEU A 167 -14.92 -5.29 -0.87
C LEU A 167 -13.58 -5.81 -0.31
N LEU A 168 -12.93 -5.03 0.54
CA LEU A 168 -11.66 -5.30 1.20
C LEU A 168 -11.84 -5.54 2.70
#